data_aab72f71fd1a80abe1485cbd1e509617
#
_entry.id   aab72f71fd1a80abe1485cbd1e509617
#
_cell.length_a   1.000
_cell.length_b   1.000
_cell.length_c   1.000
_cell.angle_alpha   90.00
_cell.angle_beta   90.00
_cell.angle_gamma   90.00
#
_symmetry.space_group_name_H-M   'P 1'
#
loop_
_entity.id
_entity.type
_entity.pdbx_description
1 polymer ?
#
loop_
_entity_poly.entity_id
_entity_poly.type
_entity_poly.pdbx_seq_one_letter_code
_entity_poly.pdbx_strand_id
1 'polypeptide(L)'
;MELVKPLSGEVSVAMAAPPEEVWALVSDVTRIGEFSPETFEAEWTHGASGPAVGARFRGHVKRNGVGPVYWTPCKVTKCVPNEVFEFVVLAGGPLNRWGYRLEPSEGETLVTEYFRLTPNLMMRGYWLVLGRLRGRTNERGMRTTLERMRAVVES
;
A
#
# COMPACT_ATOMS: atom_id res chain seq x y z
N MET A 1 -6.58 16.93 18.20
CA MET A 1 -7.80 16.94 17.44
C MET A 1 -8.09 15.63 16.77
N GLU A 2 -9.20 15.06 17.10
CA GLU A 2 -9.62 13.73 16.71
C GLU A 2 -9.89 13.57 15.21
N LEU A 3 -10.08 14.67 14.49
CA LEU A 3 -10.41 14.67 13.07
C LEU A 3 -9.29 14.16 12.15
N VAL A 4 -8.08 14.02 12.68
CA VAL A 4 -6.93 13.58 11.90
C VAL A 4 -6.81 12.04 11.86
N LYS A 5 -7.32 11.35 12.87
CA LYS A 5 -7.23 9.89 12.98
C LYS A 5 -7.82 9.12 11.79
N PRO A 6 -8.98 9.50 11.24
CA PRO A 6 -9.54 8.77 10.09
C PRO A 6 -8.72 8.90 8.81
N LEU A 7 -7.75 9.82 8.76
CA LEU A 7 -6.95 10.09 7.57
C LEU A 7 -5.73 9.16 7.45
N SER A 8 -5.56 8.22 8.37
CA SER A 8 -4.46 7.27 8.35
C SER A 8 -4.88 5.95 8.98
N GLY A 9 -4.12 4.91 8.69
CA GLY A 9 -4.34 3.61 9.29
C GLY A 9 -3.18 2.70 9.04
N GLU A 10 -3.08 1.61 9.80
CA GLU A 10 -2.04 0.61 9.61
C GLU A 10 -2.47 -0.75 10.12
N VAL A 11 -1.88 -1.79 9.53
CA VAL A 11 -2.08 -3.18 9.93
C VAL A 11 -0.71 -3.85 9.93
N SER A 12 -0.42 -4.64 10.96
CA SER A 12 0.84 -5.37 11.07
C SER A 12 0.58 -6.87 11.12
N VAL A 13 1.44 -7.62 10.43
CA VAL A 13 1.40 -9.08 10.43
C VAL A 13 2.84 -9.60 10.54
N ALA A 14 3.08 -10.54 11.47
CA ALA A 14 4.37 -11.19 11.60
C ALA A 14 4.48 -12.32 10.57
N MET A 15 5.58 -12.36 9.83
CA MET A 15 5.82 -13.38 8.81
C MET A 15 7.08 -14.16 9.15
N ALA A 16 7.01 -15.48 9.08
CA ALA A 16 8.14 -16.38 9.40
C ALA A 16 9.08 -16.47 8.18
N ALA A 17 9.73 -15.35 7.86
CA ALA A 17 10.63 -15.23 6.73
C ALA A 17 11.59 -14.07 6.97
N PRO A 18 12.80 -14.11 6.38
CA PRO A 18 13.74 -13.00 6.51
C PRO A 18 13.26 -11.77 5.73
N PRO A 19 13.67 -10.55 6.13
CA PRO A 19 13.20 -9.34 5.48
C PRO A 19 13.47 -9.28 3.98
N GLU A 20 14.53 -9.91 3.49
CA GLU A 20 14.86 -9.94 2.06
C GLU A 20 13.76 -10.61 1.23
N GLU A 21 13.17 -11.69 1.75
CA GLU A 21 12.10 -12.38 1.04
C GLU A 21 10.82 -11.56 1.02
N VAL A 22 10.51 -10.90 2.13
CA VAL A 22 9.35 -10.01 2.21
C VAL A 22 9.56 -8.80 1.31
N TRP A 23 10.76 -8.24 1.33
CA TRP A 23 11.11 -7.08 0.49
C TRP A 23 10.88 -7.37 -0.99
N ALA A 24 11.24 -8.55 -1.44
CA ALA A 24 11.05 -8.95 -2.84
C ALA A 24 9.58 -8.88 -3.27
N LEU A 25 8.65 -9.04 -2.33
CA LEU A 25 7.23 -8.94 -2.62
C LEU A 25 6.72 -7.50 -2.55
N VAL A 26 7.05 -6.78 -1.48
CA VAL A 26 6.50 -5.43 -1.26
C VAL A 26 7.07 -4.38 -2.21
N SER A 27 8.29 -4.57 -2.68
CA SER A 27 8.95 -3.61 -3.57
C SER A 27 8.73 -3.88 -5.05
N ASP A 28 8.17 -5.02 -5.40
CA ASP A 28 7.86 -5.35 -6.80
C ASP A 28 6.39 -5.09 -7.07
N VAL A 29 6.09 -3.89 -7.58
CA VAL A 29 4.71 -3.49 -7.84
C VAL A 29 4.01 -4.39 -8.87
N THR A 30 4.76 -5.07 -9.73
CA THR A 30 4.18 -5.96 -10.73
C THR A 30 3.52 -7.19 -10.12
N ARG A 31 3.80 -7.48 -8.86
CA ARG A 31 3.20 -8.60 -8.13
C ARG A 31 2.02 -8.21 -7.26
N ILE A 32 1.69 -6.93 -7.20
CA ILE A 32 0.64 -6.45 -6.27
C ILE A 32 -0.70 -7.14 -6.49
N GLY A 33 -1.01 -7.51 -7.74
CA GLY A 33 -2.26 -8.20 -8.07
C GLY A 33 -2.40 -9.57 -7.41
N GLU A 34 -1.30 -10.18 -6.98
CA GLU A 34 -1.34 -11.46 -6.26
C GLU A 34 -1.86 -11.28 -4.84
N PHE A 35 -1.77 -10.09 -4.29
CA PHE A 35 -1.99 -9.83 -2.87
C PHE A 35 -3.15 -8.87 -2.60
N SER A 36 -3.25 -7.78 -3.36
CA SER A 36 -4.25 -6.74 -3.12
C SER A 36 -5.64 -7.16 -3.59
N PRO A 37 -6.68 -6.95 -2.78
CA PRO A 37 -8.06 -7.19 -3.23
C PRO A 37 -8.60 -6.11 -4.15
N GLU A 38 -7.97 -4.94 -4.24
CA GLU A 38 -8.44 -3.84 -5.09
C GLU A 38 -7.57 -3.58 -6.30
N THR A 39 -6.24 -3.68 -6.16
CA THR A 39 -5.30 -3.47 -7.27
C THR A 39 -4.93 -4.82 -7.85
N PHE A 40 -5.46 -5.12 -9.04
CA PHE A 40 -5.28 -6.46 -9.61
C PHE A 40 -4.08 -6.60 -10.55
N GLU A 41 -3.46 -5.48 -10.94
CA GLU A 41 -2.20 -5.47 -11.68
C GLU A 41 -1.52 -4.12 -11.53
N ALA A 42 -0.23 -4.07 -11.78
CA ALA A 42 0.53 -2.83 -11.80
C ALA A 42 1.75 -2.97 -12.71
N GLU A 43 2.24 -1.85 -13.20
CA GLU A 43 3.41 -1.85 -14.07
C GLU A 43 4.25 -0.58 -13.84
N TRP A 44 5.55 -0.72 -14.02
CA TRP A 44 6.45 0.42 -13.98
C TRP A 44 6.25 1.29 -15.22
N THR A 45 6.37 2.60 -15.04
CA THR A 45 6.17 3.57 -16.13
C THR A 45 7.34 4.56 -16.16
N HIS A 46 7.35 5.43 -17.18
CA HIS A 46 8.37 6.49 -17.33
C HIS A 46 9.80 5.95 -17.31
N GLY A 47 10.02 4.78 -17.91
CA GLY A 47 11.34 4.20 -18.00
C GLY A 47 11.83 3.49 -16.75
N ALA A 48 11.03 3.42 -15.69
CA ALA A 48 11.40 2.69 -14.48
C ALA A 48 11.31 1.18 -14.73
N SER A 49 12.21 0.42 -14.10
CA SER A 49 12.23 -1.04 -14.20
C SER A 49 12.28 -1.73 -12.85
N GLY A 50 12.24 -0.97 -11.76
CA GLY A 50 12.30 -1.52 -10.41
C GLY A 50 12.17 -0.44 -9.35
N PRO A 51 12.22 -0.82 -8.06
CA PRO A 51 12.02 0.11 -6.96
C PRO A 51 13.19 1.07 -6.79
N ALA A 52 12.87 2.36 -6.75
CA ALA A 52 13.80 3.44 -6.47
C ALA A 52 13.01 4.69 -6.15
N VAL A 53 13.55 5.57 -5.32
CA VAL A 53 12.90 6.86 -5.04
C VAL A 53 12.76 7.63 -6.36
N GLY A 54 11.56 8.13 -6.63
CA GLY A 54 11.25 8.83 -7.87
C GLY A 54 10.74 7.94 -8.99
N ALA A 55 10.88 6.61 -8.86
CA ALA A 55 10.35 5.69 -9.87
C ALA A 55 8.83 5.80 -9.92
N ARG A 56 8.28 5.74 -11.12
CA ARG A 56 6.83 5.82 -11.32
C ARG A 56 6.27 4.48 -11.74
N PHE A 57 5.03 4.24 -11.34
CA PHE A 57 4.29 3.07 -11.77
C PHE A 57 2.80 3.42 -11.79
N ARG A 58 1.99 2.52 -12.30
CA ARG A 58 0.54 2.67 -12.26
C ARG A 58 -0.09 1.37 -11.82
N GLY A 59 -1.14 1.50 -11.00
CA GLY A 59 -1.93 0.36 -10.55
C GLY A 59 -3.28 0.36 -11.21
N HIS A 60 -3.76 -0.81 -11.61
CA HIS A 60 -5.08 -0.99 -12.21
C HIS A 60 -6.04 -1.42 -11.10
N VAL A 61 -6.98 -0.55 -10.80
CA VAL A 61 -7.79 -0.64 -9.57
C VAL A 61 -9.25 -0.90 -9.89
N LYS A 62 -9.88 -1.77 -9.08
CA LYS A 62 -11.32 -2.00 -9.08
C LYS A 62 -11.76 -2.02 -7.63
N ARG A 63 -12.29 -0.91 -7.16
CA ARG A 63 -12.66 -0.75 -5.75
C ARG A 63 -13.81 -1.66 -5.35
N ASN A 64 -13.61 -2.41 -4.27
CA ASN A 64 -14.60 -3.32 -3.69
C ASN A 64 -15.15 -4.35 -4.69
N GLY A 65 -14.40 -4.65 -5.73
CA GLY A 65 -14.84 -5.55 -6.78
C GLY A 65 -16.01 -5.03 -7.61
N VAL A 66 -16.33 -3.74 -7.48
CA VAL A 66 -17.49 -3.12 -8.13
C VAL A 66 -17.05 -1.81 -8.79
N GLY A 67 -17.80 -1.41 -9.80
CA GLY A 67 -17.62 -0.11 -10.43
C GLY A 67 -16.56 -0.09 -11.51
N PRO A 68 -16.21 1.09 -12.00
CA PRO A 68 -15.29 1.20 -13.12
C PRO A 68 -13.89 0.77 -12.73
N VAL A 69 -13.19 0.21 -13.71
CA VAL A 69 -11.77 -0.14 -13.60
C VAL A 69 -10.98 1.05 -14.11
N TYR A 70 -9.95 1.45 -13.38
CA TYR A 70 -9.15 2.61 -13.78
C TYR A 70 -7.69 2.46 -13.36
N TRP A 71 -6.81 3.18 -14.08
CA TRP A 71 -5.39 3.23 -13.76
C TRP A 71 -5.11 4.36 -12.80
N THR A 72 -4.29 4.08 -11.79
CA THR A 72 -3.90 5.05 -10.77
C THR A 72 -2.39 5.29 -10.86
N PRO A 73 -1.95 6.50 -11.26
CA PRO A 73 -0.51 6.78 -11.31
C PRO A 73 0.07 6.96 -9.92
N CYS A 74 1.27 6.44 -9.72
CA CYS A 74 1.96 6.46 -8.44
C CYS A 74 3.44 6.81 -8.62
N LYS A 75 4.06 7.30 -7.53
CA LYS A 75 5.47 7.62 -7.51
C LYS A 75 6.07 7.17 -6.18
N VAL A 76 7.20 6.46 -6.24
CA VAL A 76 7.89 5.99 -5.05
C VAL A 76 8.51 7.17 -4.30
N THR A 77 8.21 7.30 -3.02
CA THR A 77 8.70 8.38 -2.16
C THR A 77 9.74 7.91 -1.15
N LYS A 78 9.70 6.64 -0.74
CA LYS A 78 10.72 6.04 0.14
C LYS A 78 11.06 4.65 -0.37
N CYS A 79 12.34 4.33 -0.40
CA CYS A 79 12.80 3.03 -0.83
C CYS A 79 14.12 2.72 -0.15
N VAL A 80 14.03 2.05 1.00
CA VAL A 80 15.21 1.58 1.73
C VAL A 80 15.11 0.05 1.78
N PRO A 81 15.98 -0.67 1.06
CA PRO A 81 15.89 -2.14 0.99
C PRO A 81 15.77 -2.80 2.34
N ASN A 82 14.83 -3.73 2.45
CA ASN A 82 14.53 -4.51 3.65
C ASN A 82 13.98 -3.70 4.84
N GLU A 83 13.65 -2.41 4.63
CA GLU A 83 13.15 -1.54 5.70
C GLU A 83 11.85 -0.83 5.37
N VAL A 84 11.80 -0.07 4.27
CA VAL A 84 10.60 0.70 3.94
C VAL A 84 10.44 0.90 2.44
N PHE A 85 9.20 0.75 1.98
CA PHE A 85 8.79 1.06 0.61
C PHE A 85 7.50 1.87 0.69
N GLU A 86 7.55 3.11 0.21
CA GLU A 86 6.40 4.00 0.26
C GLU A 86 6.20 4.67 -1.10
N PHE A 87 4.95 4.87 -1.46
CA PHE A 87 4.62 5.60 -2.68
C PHE A 87 3.43 6.53 -2.44
N VAL A 88 3.33 7.54 -3.30
CA VAL A 88 2.21 8.48 -3.28
C VAL A 88 1.36 8.26 -4.53
N VAL A 89 0.04 8.32 -4.35
CA VAL A 89 -0.92 8.27 -5.45
C VAL A 89 -1.05 9.66 -6.04
N LEU A 90 -0.88 9.77 -7.36
CA LEU A 90 -0.93 11.03 -8.08
C LEU A 90 -2.23 11.14 -8.88
N ALA A 91 -3.27 11.66 -8.25
CA ALA A 91 -4.58 11.81 -8.89
C ALA A 91 -4.97 13.29 -8.88
N GLY A 92 -4.36 14.07 -9.79
CA GLY A 92 -4.53 15.51 -9.82
C GLY A 92 -3.65 16.23 -8.80
N GLY A 93 -2.62 15.52 -8.29
CA GLY A 93 -1.72 15.99 -7.25
C GLY A 93 -1.48 14.87 -6.25
N PRO A 94 -0.58 15.06 -5.28
CA PRO A 94 -0.35 14.05 -4.25
C PRO A 94 -1.62 13.89 -3.40
N LEU A 95 -2.22 12.71 -3.47
CA LEU A 95 -3.50 12.44 -2.82
C LEU A 95 -3.35 11.66 -1.54
N ASN A 96 -2.74 10.48 -1.60
CA ASN A 96 -2.53 9.66 -0.42
C ASN A 96 -1.26 8.84 -0.57
N ARG A 97 -0.70 8.48 0.57
CA ARG A 97 0.52 7.66 0.62
C ARG A 97 0.18 6.28 1.15
N TRP A 98 0.84 5.28 0.57
CA TRP A 98 0.75 3.90 0.99
C TRP A 98 2.17 3.38 1.17
N GLY A 99 2.39 2.57 2.16
CA GLY A 99 3.73 2.03 2.37
C GLY A 99 3.77 0.78 3.22
N TYR A 100 4.96 0.19 3.24
CA TYR A 100 5.27 -1.01 4.01
C TYR A 100 6.52 -0.76 4.82
N ARG A 101 6.47 -1.09 6.12
CA ARG A 101 7.65 -1.08 6.99
C ARG A 101 7.96 -2.52 7.36
N LEU A 102 9.24 -2.87 7.34
CA LEU A 102 9.72 -4.20 7.69
C LEU A 102 10.63 -4.08 8.91
N GLU A 103 10.32 -4.84 9.95
CA GLU A 103 11.10 -4.85 11.20
C GLU A 103 11.51 -6.29 11.50
N PRO A 104 12.80 -6.62 11.31
CA PRO A 104 13.27 -7.98 11.58
C PRO A 104 13.23 -8.28 13.08
N SER A 105 12.85 -9.51 13.40
CA SER A 105 12.82 -10.03 14.76
C SER A 105 13.17 -11.52 14.66
N GLU A 106 13.70 -12.11 15.69
CA GLU A 106 14.20 -13.47 15.72
C GLU A 106 13.45 -14.47 14.80
N GLY A 107 14.03 -14.73 13.61
CA GLY A 107 13.46 -15.66 12.64
C GLY A 107 12.20 -15.18 11.91
N GLU A 108 11.77 -13.96 12.18
CA GLU A 108 10.54 -13.38 11.61
C GLU A 108 10.77 -11.96 11.13
N THR A 109 9.80 -11.45 10.37
CA THR A 109 9.75 -10.03 9.99
C THR A 109 8.36 -9.53 10.32
N LEU A 110 8.29 -8.46 11.11
CA LEU A 110 7.02 -7.78 11.35
C LEU A 110 6.81 -6.83 10.19
N VAL A 111 5.74 -7.04 9.44
CA VAL A 111 5.43 -6.23 8.26
C VAL A 111 4.22 -5.36 8.56
N THR A 112 4.38 -4.06 8.42
CA THR A 112 3.31 -3.10 8.64
C THR A 112 2.98 -2.42 7.33
N GLU A 113 1.74 -2.55 6.88
CA GLU A 113 1.23 -1.77 5.75
C GLU A 113 0.47 -0.59 6.34
N TYR A 114 0.68 0.60 5.78
CA TYR A 114 0.04 1.82 6.27
C TYR A 114 -0.40 2.70 5.12
N PHE A 115 -1.37 3.58 5.43
CA PHE A 115 -1.76 4.63 4.50
C PHE A 115 -1.93 5.95 5.24
N ARG A 116 -1.74 7.06 4.50
CA ARG A 116 -1.96 8.42 5.00
C ARG A 116 -2.57 9.24 3.87
N LEU A 117 -3.68 9.90 4.15
CA LEU A 117 -4.33 10.77 3.19
C LEU A 117 -3.81 12.18 3.35
N THR A 118 -3.61 12.87 2.22
CA THR A 118 -3.25 14.29 2.23
C THR A 118 -4.47 15.09 2.67
N PRO A 119 -4.37 15.84 3.79
CA PRO A 119 -5.51 16.61 4.26
C PRO A 119 -5.80 17.78 3.33
N ASN A 120 -7.00 17.79 2.75
CA ASN A 120 -7.54 18.93 2.03
C ASN A 120 -9.03 19.02 2.36
N LEU A 121 -9.66 20.12 1.99
CA LEU A 121 -11.04 20.38 2.38
C LEU A 121 -12.02 19.32 1.86
N MET A 122 -11.86 18.87 0.62
CA MET A 122 -12.71 17.85 0.02
C MET A 122 -12.54 16.50 0.73
N MET A 123 -11.29 16.11 1.02
CA MET A 123 -11.02 14.86 1.70
C MET A 123 -11.52 14.86 3.14
N ARG A 124 -11.44 16.01 3.81
CA ARG A 124 -11.99 16.15 5.17
C ARG A 124 -13.49 15.96 5.17
N GLY A 125 -14.20 16.55 4.20
CA GLY A 125 -15.63 16.36 4.07
C GLY A 125 -16.01 14.91 3.82
N TYR A 126 -15.28 14.26 2.91
CA TYR A 126 -15.49 12.85 2.61
C TYR A 126 -15.31 11.99 3.87
N TRP A 127 -14.23 12.20 4.64
CA TRP A 127 -13.95 11.41 5.82
C TRP A 127 -14.90 11.68 6.99
N LEU A 128 -15.45 12.89 7.09
CA LEU A 128 -16.46 13.19 8.09
C LEU A 128 -17.74 12.37 7.87
N VAL A 129 -18.09 12.13 6.60
CA VAL A 129 -19.32 11.42 6.26
C VAL A 129 -19.12 9.92 6.10
N LEU A 130 -18.05 9.50 5.41
CA LEU A 130 -17.82 8.12 5.01
C LEU A 130 -16.55 7.49 5.58
N GLY A 131 -15.79 8.24 6.39
CA GLY A 131 -14.48 7.82 6.85
C GLY A 131 -14.45 6.49 7.60
N ARG A 132 -15.46 6.19 8.42
CA ARG A 132 -15.51 4.93 9.15
C ARG A 132 -15.59 3.74 8.21
N LEU A 133 -16.44 3.82 7.19
CA LEU A 133 -16.60 2.74 6.22
C LEU A 133 -15.34 2.54 5.40
N ARG A 134 -14.75 3.63 4.92
CA ARG A 134 -13.53 3.54 4.11
C ARG A 134 -12.33 3.08 4.93
N GLY A 135 -12.22 3.54 6.18
CA GLY A 135 -11.18 3.10 7.08
C GLY A 135 -11.22 1.60 7.34
N ARG A 136 -12.41 1.05 7.58
CA ARG A 136 -12.59 -0.39 7.78
C ARG A 136 -12.28 -1.18 6.51
N THR A 137 -12.66 -0.67 5.35
CA THR A 137 -12.37 -1.30 4.06
C THR A 137 -10.87 -1.32 3.83
N ASN A 138 -10.17 -0.22 4.12
CA ASN A 138 -8.71 -0.15 3.97
C ASN A 138 -8.01 -1.11 4.93
N GLU A 139 -8.46 -1.21 6.19
CA GLU A 139 -7.89 -2.16 7.15
C GLU A 139 -8.05 -3.60 6.67
N ARG A 140 -9.23 -3.96 6.21
CA ARG A 140 -9.48 -5.31 5.69
C ARG A 140 -8.62 -5.59 4.46
N GLY A 141 -8.51 -4.61 3.57
CA GLY A 141 -7.69 -4.73 2.37
C GLY A 141 -6.22 -4.93 2.71
N MET A 142 -5.70 -4.14 3.64
CA MET A 142 -4.32 -4.25 4.10
C MET A 142 -4.07 -5.61 4.75
N ARG A 143 -4.98 -6.04 5.62
CA ARG A 143 -4.85 -7.34 6.28
C ARG A 143 -4.86 -8.49 5.27
N THR A 144 -5.78 -8.45 4.30
CA THR A 144 -5.85 -9.44 3.24
C THR A 144 -4.56 -9.48 2.44
N THR A 145 -4.03 -8.30 2.08
CA THR A 145 -2.78 -8.17 1.34
C THR A 145 -1.63 -8.83 2.10
N LEU A 146 -1.48 -8.49 3.37
CA LEU A 146 -0.40 -9.02 4.20
C LEU A 146 -0.54 -10.53 4.44
N GLU A 147 -1.76 -11.02 4.65
CA GLU A 147 -1.99 -12.46 4.84
C GLU A 147 -1.66 -13.25 3.58
N ARG A 148 -1.95 -12.71 2.40
CA ARG A 148 -1.59 -13.33 1.13
C ARG A 148 -0.08 -13.35 0.92
N MET A 149 0.61 -12.27 1.26
CA MET A 149 2.07 -12.20 1.23
C MET A 149 2.68 -13.22 2.17
N ARG A 150 2.14 -13.31 3.39
CA ARG A 150 2.59 -14.27 4.39
C ARG A 150 2.49 -15.70 3.87
N ALA A 151 1.39 -16.04 3.21
CA ALA A 151 1.20 -17.37 2.65
C ALA A 151 2.29 -17.71 1.62
N VAL A 152 2.74 -16.73 0.84
CA VAL A 152 3.80 -16.94 -0.15
C VAL A 152 5.16 -17.15 0.52
N VAL A 153 5.53 -16.28 1.47
CA VAL A 153 6.87 -16.34 2.08
C VAL A 153 7.01 -17.50 3.09
N GLU A 154 5.90 -18.00 3.60
CA GLU A 154 5.92 -19.13 4.54
C GLU A 154 5.69 -20.48 3.85
N SER A 155 5.47 -20.49 2.55
CA SER A 155 5.23 -21.74 1.82
C SER A 155 6.51 -22.55 1.56
#